data_04e54c4482cd34a84faa38605b67d053
#
_entry.id   04e54c4482cd34a84faa38605b67d053
#
_cell.length_a   1.000
_cell.length_b   1.000
_cell.length_c   1.000
_cell.angle_alpha   90.00
_cell.angle_beta   90.00
_cell.angle_gamma   90.00
#
_symmetry.space_group_name_H-M   'P 1'
#
loop_
_entity.id
_entity.type
_entity.pdbx_description
1 polymer ?
#
loop_
_entity_poly.entity_id
_entity_poly.type
_entity_poly.pdbx_seq_one_letter_code
_entity_poly.pdbx_strand_id
1 'polypeptide(L)'
;DTSFRAPTIKYVRERAKAGEKVYSYLCEQDFPLMGKSTPWHCADIPFVFHNTELVPVCAFEGAKQLETEIFGAVMRFSRTGAPGWAASTDDVEQTMLFGPQSRLVQNHDHALIEALAPFTDLRMKKATRAGGQIQH
;
A
#
# COMPACT_ATOMS: atom_id res chain seq x y z
N ASP A 1 1.17 2.80 10.62
CA ASP A 1 1.28 1.38 10.22
C ASP A 1 0.23 0.48 10.83
N THR A 2 -0.15 0.65 12.11
CA THR A 2 -1.16 -0.20 12.77
C THR A 2 -2.56 -0.07 12.17
N SER A 3 -2.90 1.06 11.55
CA SER A 3 -4.25 1.32 11.02
C SER A 3 -4.45 0.86 9.58
N PHE A 4 -3.39 0.83 8.76
CA PHE A 4 -3.47 0.50 7.35
C PHE A 4 -2.51 -0.64 6.97
N ARG A 5 -1.22 -0.49 7.19
CA ARG A 5 -0.20 -1.43 6.74
C ARG A 5 -0.39 -2.83 7.32
N ALA A 6 -0.51 -2.96 8.65
CA ALA A 6 -0.66 -4.25 9.30
C ALA A 6 -1.97 -4.99 8.89
N PRO A 7 -3.15 -4.34 8.87
CA PRO A 7 -4.36 -4.97 8.33
C PRO A 7 -4.26 -5.38 6.87
N THR A 8 -3.59 -4.57 6.03
CA THR A 8 -3.37 -4.89 4.61
C THR A 8 -2.54 -6.16 4.46
N ILE A 9 -1.42 -6.28 5.18
CA ILE A 9 -0.57 -7.48 5.14
C ILE A 9 -1.34 -8.73 5.58
N LYS A 10 -2.12 -8.61 6.65
CA LYS A 10 -2.99 -9.71 7.09
C LYS A 10 -3.98 -10.12 6.00
N TYR A 11 -4.64 -9.16 5.36
CA TYR A 11 -5.56 -9.41 4.26
C TYR A 11 -4.87 -10.11 3.08
N VAL A 12 -3.70 -9.63 2.65
CA VAL A 12 -2.91 -10.22 1.56
C VAL A 12 -2.59 -11.68 1.86
N ARG A 13 -2.12 -11.99 3.08
CA ARG A 13 -1.81 -13.35 3.52
C ARG A 13 -3.03 -14.27 3.49
N GLU A 14 -4.15 -13.84 4.04
CA GLU A 14 -5.39 -14.64 4.08
C GLU A 14 -5.91 -14.95 2.66
N ARG A 15 -5.84 -13.98 1.74
CA ARG A 15 -6.27 -14.17 0.35
C ARG A 15 -5.32 -15.10 -0.41
N ALA A 16 -4.00 -14.96 -0.22
CA ALA A 16 -3.01 -15.84 -0.82
C ALA A 16 -3.17 -17.29 -0.34
N LYS A 17 -3.41 -17.51 0.98
CA LYS A 17 -3.75 -18.84 1.54
C LYS A 17 -5.00 -19.45 0.92
N ALA A 18 -5.98 -18.64 0.57
CA ALA A 18 -7.19 -19.08 -0.11
C ALA A 18 -6.96 -19.42 -1.60
N GLY A 19 -5.71 -19.34 -2.09
CA GLY A 19 -5.35 -19.61 -3.47
C GLY A 19 -5.69 -18.48 -4.45
N GLU A 20 -5.98 -17.28 -3.95
CA GLU A 20 -6.32 -16.15 -4.78
C GLU A 20 -5.07 -15.39 -5.25
N LYS A 21 -5.14 -14.82 -6.45
CA LYS A 21 -4.10 -13.93 -6.96
C LYS A 21 -4.25 -12.56 -6.28
N VAL A 22 -3.33 -12.25 -5.37
CA VAL A 22 -3.32 -10.97 -4.66
C VAL A 22 -1.98 -10.27 -4.88
N TYR A 23 -2.07 -8.97 -5.11
CA TYR A 23 -0.94 -8.10 -5.37
C TYR A 23 -0.97 -6.95 -4.39
N SER A 24 0.20 -6.60 -3.85
CA SER A 24 0.32 -5.44 -2.98
C SER A 24 1.40 -4.49 -3.47
N TYR A 25 1.23 -3.21 -3.16
CA TYR A 25 2.26 -2.21 -3.33
C TYR A 25 2.31 -1.27 -2.13
N LEU A 26 3.41 -0.56 -2.01
CA LEU A 26 3.63 0.49 -1.03
C LEU A 26 4.34 1.65 -1.72
N CYS A 27 3.85 2.88 -1.53
CA CYS A 27 4.54 4.08 -1.95
C CYS A 27 5.60 4.43 -0.89
N GLU A 28 6.88 4.52 -1.29
CA GLU A 28 7.98 4.94 -0.42
C GLU A 28 8.61 6.28 -0.88
N GLN A 29 7.95 6.98 -1.81
CA GLN A 29 8.41 8.27 -2.31
C GLN A 29 8.31 9.35 -1.23
N ASP A 30 9.41 10.01 -0.93
CA ASP A 30 9.38 11.23 -0.12
C ASP A 30 8.91 12.43 -0.96
N PHE A 31 8.17 13.32 -0.31
CA PHE A 31 7.59 14.49 -0.95
C PHE A 31 8.26 15.79 -0.46
N PRO A 32 8.36 16.84 -1.29
CA PRO A 32 8.93 18.13 -0.92
C PRO A 32 7.94 18.98 -0.11
N LEU A 33 7.43 18.43 0.97
CA LEU A 33 6.50 19.10 1.87
C LEU A 33 7.20 19.37 3.20
N MET A 34 7.20 20.62 3.66
CA MET A 34 7.86 21.05 4.91
C MET A 34 9.34 20.63 4.99
N GLY A 35 10.05 20.70 3.83
CA GLY A 35 11.43 20.24 3.67
C GLY A 35 11.52 18.83 3.12
N LYS A 36 11.00 17.84 3.82
CA LYS A 36 10.91 16.45 3.37
C LYS A 36 9.87 15.72 4.20
N SER A 37 8.92 15.10 3.55
CA SER A 37 7.87 14.31 4.19
C SER A 37 7.80 12.91 3.61
N THR A 38 7.75 11.90 4.47
CA THR A 38 7.44 10.53 4.07
C THR A 38 6.01 10.43 3.52
N PRO A 39 5.69 9.42 2.70
CA PRO A 39 4.35 9.25 2.17
C PRO A 39 3.31 9.13 3.30
N TRP A 40 2.23 9.88 3.16
CA TRP A 40 1.06 9.78 4.03
C TRP A 40 -0.03 8.92 3.38
N HIS A 41 -1.08 8.64 4.12
CA HIS A 41 -2.24 7.93 3.57
C HIS A 41 -2.81 8.71 2.37
N CYS A 42 -3.03 8.01 1.25
CA CYS A 42 -3.50 8.56 -0.02
C CYS A 42 -2.48 9.43 -0.81
N ALA A 43 -1.19 9.42 -0.44
CA ALA A 43 -0.16 10.16 -1.18
C ALA A 43 0.05 9.66 -2.62
N ASP A 44 -0.35 8.44 -2.90
CA ASP A 44 -0.28 7.76 -4.20
C ASP A 44 -1.43 8.10 -5.15
N ILE A 45 -2.52 8.69 -4.66
CA ILE A 45 -3.73 8.97 -5.47
C ILE A 45 -3.41 9.76 -6.75
N PRO A 46 -2.64 10.85 -6.73
CA PRO A 46 -2.32 11.59 -7.95
C PRO A 46 -1.61 10.76 -9.03
N PHE A 47 -0.79 9.81 -8.60
CA PHE A 47 -0.08 8.89 -9.50
C PHE A 47 -1.01 7.84 -10.08
N VAL A 48 -1.91 7.29 -9.26
CA VAL A 48 -2.91 6.30 -9.68
C VAL A 48 -3.87 6.88 -10.73
N PHE A 49 -4.25 8.15 -10.60
CA PHE A 49 -5.16 8.83 -11.52
C PHE A 49 -4.49 9.62 -12.65
N HIS A 50 -3.16 9.54 -12.76
CA HIS A 50 -2.38 10.21 -13.81
C HIS A 50 -2.63 11.73 -13.89
N ASN A 51 -2.63 12.38 -12.73
CA ASN A 51 -2.92 13.82 -12.63
C ASN A 51 -1.95 14.56 -11.69
N THR A 52 -0.70 14.09 -11.59
CA THR A 52 0.33 14.70 -10.73
C THR A 52 0.60 16.16 -11.06
N GLU A 53 0.41 16.58 -12.30
CA GLU A 53 0.58 17.99 -12.72
C GLU A 53 -0.42 18.94 -12.07
N LEU A 54 -1.56 18.43 -11.60
CA LEU A 54 -2.58 19.22 -10.92
C LEU A 54 -2.33 19.36 -9.41
N VAL A 55 -1.31 18.66 -8.90
CA VAL A 55 -1.05 18.55 -7.46
C VAL A 55 0.35 19.11 -7.13
N PRO A 56 0.44 20.32 -6.58
CA PRO A 56 1.74 21.01 -6.38
C PRO A 56 2.78 20.22 -5.59
N VAL A 57 2.36 19.40 -4.63
CA VAL A 57 3.29 18.58 -3.83
C VAL A 57 3.94 17.45 -4.66
N CYS A 58 3.39 17.13 -5.83
CA CYS A 58 3.97 16.18 -6.77
C CYS A 58 4.99 16.80 -7.74
N ALA A 59 5.31 18.09 -7.60
CA ALA A 59 6.31 18.78 -8.42
C ALA A 59 7.75 18.50 -7.94
N PHE A 60 8.22 17.26 -8.15
CA PHE A 60 9.60 16.85 -7.82
C PHE A 60 10.22 16.09 -9.00
N GLU A 61 11.56 16.01 -8.99
CA GLU A 61 12.30 15.26 -10.00
C GLU A 61 11.92 13.76 -9.95
N GLY A 62 11.61 13.18 -11.10
CA GLY A 62 11.17 11.77 -11.20
C GLY A 62 9.67 11.56 -11.01
N ALA A 63 8.86 12.58 -10.67
CA ALA A 63 7.42 12.43 -10.46
C ALA A 63 6.69 11.84 -11.68
N LYS A 64 7.04 12.27 -12.90
CA LYS A 64 6.43 11.74 -14.13
C LYS A 64 6.83 10.30 -14.44
N GLN A 65 8.04 9.90 -14.09
CA GLN A 65 8.46 8.50 -14.19
C GLN A 65 7.65 7.64 -13.21
N LEU A 66 7.59 8.05 -11.95
CA LEU A 66 6.83 7.35 -10.91
C LEU A 66 5.34 7.26 -11.26
N GLU A 67 4.76 8.34 -11.79
CA GLU A 67 3.38 8.36 -12.31
C GLU A 67 3.18 7.32 -13.41
N THR A 68 4.09 7.25 -14.37
CA THR A 68 4.02 6.26 -15.46
C THR A 68 4.08 4.82 -14.93
N GLU A 69 4.91 4.57 -13.93
CA GLU A 69 5.06 3.26 -13.31
C GLU A 69 3.79 2.85 -12.57
N ILE A 70 3.26 3.70 -11.67
CA ILE A 70 2.07 3.41 -10.86
C ILE A 70 0.82 3.33 -11.74
N PHE A 71 0.57 4.34 -12.57
CA PHE A 71 -0.58 4.34 -13.49
C PHE A 71 -0.53 3.15 -14.44
N GLY A 72 0.64 2.85 -15.02
CA GLY A 72 0.85 1.71 -15.89
C GLY A 72 0.55 0.38 -15.19
N ALA A 73 0.91 0.21 -13.92
CA ALA A 73 0.59 -0.97 -13.13
C ALA A 73 -0.92 -1.12 -12.91
N VAL A 74 -1.60 -0.02 -12.54
CA VAL A 74 -3.06 0.01 -12.35
C VAL A 74 -3.78 -0.33 -13.65
N MET A 75 -3.35 0.23 -14.77
CA MET A 75 -3.95 -0.04 -16.09
C MET A 75 -3.71 -1.46 -16.57
N ARG A 76 -2.52 -2.04 -16.31
CA ARG A 76 -2.27 -3.47 -16.61
C ARG A 76 -3.17 -4.35 -15.76
N PHE A 77 -3.25 -4.09 -14.46
CA PHE A 77 -4.12 -4.86 -13.56
C PHE A 77 -5.58 -4.82 -14.02
N SER A 78 -6.10 -3.64 -14.34
CA SER A 78 -7.49 -3.46 -14.82
C SER A 78 -7.80 -4.24 -16.10
N ARG A 79 -6.80 -4.40 -16.99
CA ARG A 79 -6.98 -5.09 -18.27
C ARG A 79 -6.73 -6.60 -18.21
N THR A 80 -5.82 -7.04 -17.37
CA THR A 80 -5.30 -8.41 -17.39
C THR A 80 -5.44 -9.16 -16.06
N GLY A 81 -5.82 -8.47 -14.98
CA GLY A 81 -5.81 -9.03 -13.63
C GLY A 81 -4.41 -9.17 -13.01
N ALA A 82 -3.37 -8.62 -13.67
CA ALA A 82 -1.98 -8.68 -13.17
C ALA A 82 -1.27 -7.34 -13.40
N PRO A 83 -0.67 -6.71 -12.37
CA PRO A 83 -0.09 -5.37 -12.47
C PRO A 83 1.31 -5.35 -13.10
N GLY A 84 1.95 -6.51 -13.31
CA GLY A 84 3.26 -6.65 -13.94
C GLY A 84 4.34 -7.21 -13.02
N TRP A 85 3.97 -7.69 -11.84
CA TRP A 85 4.84 -8.45 -10.93
C TRP A 85 4.16 -9.72 -10.44
N ALA A 86 4.90 -10.56 -9.70
CA ALA A 86 4.39 -11.82 -9.16
C ALA A 86 3.35 -11.58 -8.07
N ALA A 87 2.29 -12.40 -8.06
CA ALA A 87 1.33 -12.44 -6.95
C ALA A 87 2.00 -12.99 -5.68
N SER A 88 1.49 -12.59 -4.53
CA SER A 88 1.83 -13.22 -3.26
C SER A 88 1.37 -14.68 -3.24
N THR A 89 2.14 -15.52 -2.55
CA THR A 89 1.80 -16.92 -2.27
C THR A 89 1.53 -17.12 -0.79
N ASP A 90 1.16 -18.33 -0.38
CA ASP A 90 0.97 -18.67 1.03
C ASP A 90 2.26 -18.43 1.86
N ASP A 91 3.42 -18.77 1.28
CA ASP A 91 4.71 -18.68 1.96
C ASP A 91 5.39 -17.32 1.82
N VAL A 92 5.13 -16.59 0.73
CA VAL A 92 5.87 -15.38 0.37
C VAL A 92 4.93 -14.25 -0.02
N GLU A 93 4.94 -13.19 0.76
CA GLU A 93 4.32 -11.92 0.37
C GLU A 93 5.19 -11.18 -0.62
N GLN A 94 4.61 -10.79 -1.75
CA GLN A 94 5.24 -9.94 -2.76
C GLN A 94 4.69 -8.52 -2.63
N THR A 95 5.56 -7.53 -2.41
CA THR A 95 5.18 -6.12 -2.36
C THR A 95 6.00 -5.32 -3.36
N MET A 96 5.35 -4.61 -4.27
CA MET A 96 6.00 -3.61 -5.13
C MET A 96 6.20 -2.33 -4.34
N LEU A 97 7.43 -1.92 -4.15
CA LEU A 97 7.78 -0.62 -3.57
C LEU A 97 7.91 0.39 -4.72
N PHE A 98 7.03 1.40 -4.73
CA PHE A 98 7.09 2.51 -5.67
C PHE A 98 7.77 3.72 -5.04
N GLY A 99 8.83 4.21 -5.66
CA GLY A 99 9.63 5.31 -5.17
C GLY A 99 10.76 5.71 -6.12
N PRO A 100 11.84 6.33 -5.62
CA PRO A 100 12.97 6.75 -6.46
C PRO A 100 13.60 5.61 -7.26
N GLN A 101 13.51 4.39 -6.75
CA GLN A 101 13.93 3.14 -7.38
C GLN A 101 12.88 2.09 -7.10
N SER A 102 11.87 2.01 -7.97
CA SER A 102 10.81 1.03 -7.81
C SER A 102 11.34 -0.40 -7.91
N ARG A 103 10.93 -1.26 -6.97
CA ARG A 103 11.42 -2.64 -6.88
C ARG A 103 10.42 -3.57 -6.22
N LEU A 104 10.44 -4.84 -6.64
CA LEU A 104 9.69 -5.90 -5.98
C LEU A 104 10.50 -6.44 -4.80
N VAL A 105 9.87 -6.56 -3.65
CA VAL A 105 10.46 -7.10 -2.43
C VAL A 105 9.60 -8.21 -1.83
N GLN A 106 10.26 -9.12 -1.09
CA GLN A 106 9.59 -10.23 -0.42
C GLN A 106 9.54 -9.98 1.08
N ASN A 107 8.41 -10.30 1.70
CA ASN A 107 8.18 -10.24 3.15
C ASN A 107 8.63 -8.91 3.77
N HIS A 108 8.32 -7.80 3.09
CA HIS A 108 8.72 -6.47 3.49
C HIS A 108 8.12 -6.10 4.85
N ASP A 109 8.96 -5.62 5.77
CA ASP A 109 8.60 -5.18 7.11
C ASP A 109 7.91 -6.24 8.00
N HIS A 110 8.03 -7.54 7.71
CA HIS A 110 7.36 -8.57 8.50
C HIS A 110 7.70 -8.50 9.99
N ALA A 111 8.96 -8.28 10.36
CA ALA A 111 9.35 -8.15 11.76
C ALA A 111 8.68 -6.96 12.46
N LEU A 112 8.56 -5.83 11.76
CA LEU A 112 7.83 -4.65 12.25
C LEU A 112 6.33 -4.93 12.38
N ILE A 113 5.73 -5.57 11.38
CA ILE A 113 4.31 -5.92 11.38
C ILE A 113 3.98 -6.90 12.51
N GLU A 114 4.83 -7.88 12.75
CA GLU A 114 4.67 -8.81 13.87
C GLU A 114 4.78 -8.11 15.22
N ALA A 115 5.72 -7.19 15.39
CA ALA A 115 5.84 -6.39 16.60
C ALA A 115 4.61 -5.48 16.83
N LEU A 116 3.94 -5.04 15.76
CA LEU A 116 2.76 -4.18 15.83
C LEU A 116 1.42 -4.96 15.95
N ALA A 117 1.42 -6.26 15.69
CA ALA A 117 0.20 -7.09 15.68
C ALA A 117 -0.64 -6.97 16.99
N PRO A 118 -0.07 -7.00 18.21
CA PRO A 118 -0.85 -6.85 19.44
C PRO A 118 -1.61 -5.52 19.53
N PHE A 119 -1.02 -4.45 18.99
CA PHE A 119 -1.64 -3.11 19.00
C PHE A 119 -2.75 -2.98 17.95
N THR A 120 -2.64 -3.67 16.83
CA THR A 120 -3.66 -3.72 15.78
C THR A 120 -4.92 -4.43 16.29
N ASP A 121 -4.77 -5.57 16.96
CA ASP A 121 -5.89 -6.34 17.51
C ASP A 121 -6.62 -5.59 18.63
N LEU A 122 -5.90 -4.82 19.45
CA LEU A 122 -6.50 -3.97 20.48
C LEU A 122 -7.37 -2.85 19.88
N ARG A 123 -6.97 -2.25 18.77
CA ARG A 123 -7.74 -1.22 18.07
C ARG A 123 -9.01 -1.79 17.45
N MET A 124 -8.93 -2.95 16.81
CA MET A 124 -10.09 -3.64 16.24
C MET A 124 -11.12 -3.98 17.32
N LYS A 125 -10.69 -4.51 18.46
CA LYS A 125 -11.57 -4.79 19.60
C LYS A 125 -12.26 -3.53 20.19
N LYS A 126 -11.56 -2.39 20.24
CA LYS A 126 -12.14 -1.11 20.69
C LYS A 126 -13.18 -0.58 19.69
N ALA A 127 -12.93 -0.63 18.40
CA ALA A 127 -13.86 -0.20 17.36
C ALA A 127 -15.17 -1.02 17.39
N THR A 128 -15.07 -2.34 17.55
CA THR A 128 -16.23 -3.24 17.64
C THR A 128 -17.08 -2.96 18.91
N ARG A 129 -16.45 -2.63 20.04
CA ARG A 129 -17.17 -2.27 21.29
C ARG A 129 -17.85 -0.91 21.19
N ALA A 130 -17.26 0.07 20.49
CA ALA A 130 -17.87 1.39 20.30
C ALA A 130 -19.06 1.36 19.31
N GLY A 131 -19.04 0.49 18.31
CA GLY A 131 -20.14 0.30 17.35
C GLY A 131 -21.34 -0.47 17.90
N GLY A 132 -21.18 -1.18 19.02
CA GLY A 132 -22.25 -1.95 19.67
C GLY A 132 -23.17 -1.15 20.60
N GLN A 133 -22.97 0.15 20.77
CA GLN A 133 -23.78 1.00 21.67
C GLN A 133 -24.75 1.94 20.96
N ILE A 134 -24.98 1.79 19.67
CA ILE A 134 -26.10 2.48 19.01
C ILE A 134 -27.34 1.60 19.16
N GLN A 135 -27.98 1.66 20.31
CA GLN A 135 -29.35 1.19 20.48
C GLN A 135 -30.32 2.30 20.05
N HIS A 136 -31.29 1.94 19.24
CA HIS A 136 -32.42 2.73 18.76
C HIS A 136 -33.33 3.20 19.92
#